data_89544dbf89139ca69fe77e7d9acfb671
#
_entry.id   89544dbf89139ca69fe77e7d9acfb671
#
_cell.length_a   1.000
_cell.length_b   1.000
_cell.length_c   1.000
_cell.angle_alpha   90.00
_cell.angle_beta   90.00
_cell.angle_gamma   90.00
#
_symmetry.space_group_name_H-M   'P 1'
#
loop_
_entity.id
_entity.type
_entity.pdbx_description
1 polymer ?
#
loop_
_entity_poly.entity_id
_entity_poly.type
_entity_poly.pdbx_seq_one_letter_code
_entity_poly.pdbx_strand_id
1 'polypeptide(L)'
;MTDVRLEPMTGDQYEPWRAEAEAHYARSVAASGRSARDAARAAAAKYAELLPDEFATPGHHFWYAYDRARRVGFLWVKVTDDTAFVYNVAVEPDLRRRGYGRAIMLAAERWCQDNALTRIGLHVFAHNTGARALYEQLGFIETGRNLAKDL
;
A
#
# COMPACT_ATOMS: atom_id res chain seq x y z
N MET A 1 6.05 20.14 10.78
CA MET A 1 6.31 18.69 10.67
C MET A 1 5.00 17.98 10.32
N THR A 2 5.03 17.15 9.28
CA THR A 2 3.86 16.40 8.86
C THR A 2 3.69 15.18 9.75
N ASP A 3 2.50 15.00 10.32
CA ASP A 3 2.17 13.84 11.13
C ASP A 3 0.79 13.34 10.73
N VAL A 4 0.57 12.03 10.87
CA VAL A 4 -0.70 11.41 10.52
C VAL A 4 -1.14 10.44 11.60
N ARG A 5 -2.45 10.26 11.67
CA ARG A 5 -3.12 9.28 12.51
C ARG A 5 -3.72 8.20 11.60
N LEU A 6 -3.46 6.93 11.91
CA LEU A 6 -4.07 5.80 11.22
C LEU A 6 -5.35 5.40 11.94
N GLU A 7 -6.47 5.40 11.21
CA GLU A 7 -7.75 4.93 11.73
C GLU A 7 -8.19 3.69 10.98
N PRO A 8 -8.50 2.59 11.68
CA PRO A 8 -9.01 1.39 11.01
C PRO A 8 -10.28 1.70 10.22
N MET A 9 -10.36 1.18 9.00
CA MET A 9 -11.56 1.30 8.20
C MET A 9 -12.72 0.53 8.82
N THR A 10 -13.93 1.05 8.61
CA THR A 10 -15.16 0.31 8.90
C THR A 10 -15.52 -0.57 7.71
N GLY A 11 -16.43 -1.53 7.91
CA GLY A 11 -16.94 -2.34 6.81
C GLY A 11 -17.56 -1.52 5.69
N ASP A 12 -18.23 -0.42 6.03
CA ASP A 12 -18.84 0.48 5.05
C ASP A 12 -17.81 1.24 4.21
N GLN A 13 -16.65 1.50 4.77
CA GLN A 13 -15.55 2.17 4.07
C GLN A 13 -14.76 1.23 3.16
N TYR A 14 -14.78 -0.07 3.44
CA TYR A 14 -13.94 -1.04 2.75
C TYR A 14 -14.28 -1.18 1.26
N GLU A 15 -15.55 -1.34 0.89
CA GLU A 15 -15.91 -1.58 -0.51
C GLU A 15 -15.49 -0.42 -1.44
N PRO A 16 -15.84 0.84 -1.14
CA PRO A 16 -15.37 1.94 -1.99
C PRO A 16 -13.85 2.08 -1.98
N TRP A 17 -13.19 1.82 -0.85
CA TRP A 17 -11.75 1.81 -0.79
C TRP A 17 -11.16 0.73 -1.69
N ARG A 18 -11.70 -0.49 -1.65
CA ARG A 18 -11.18 -1.60 -2.45
C ARG A 18 -11.24 -1.30 -3.95
N ALA A 19 -12.34 -0.76 -4.42
CA ALA A 19 -12.49 -0.39 -5.82
C ALA A 19 -11.44 0.65 -6.25
N GLU A 20 -11.21 1.65 -5.43
CA GLU A 20 -10.20 2.69 -5.67
C GLU A 20 -8.79 2.11 -5.65
N ALA A 21 -8.47 1.29 -4.65
CA ALA A 21 -7.16 0.68 -4.49
C ALA A 21 -6.84 -0.29 -5.63
N GLU A 22 -7.81 -1.08 -6.05
CA GLU A 22 -7.65 -2.01 -7.17
C GLU A 22 -7.38 -1.25 -8.47
N ALA A 23 -8.11 -0.16 -8.73
CA ALA A 23 -7.89 0.69 -9.89
C ALA A 23 -6.51 1.36 -9.86
N HIS A 24 -6.08 1.81 -8.71
CA HIS A 24 -4.74 2.37 -8.50
C HIS A 24 -3.66 1.34 -8.82
N TYR A 25 -3.82 0.12 -8.33
CA TYR A 25 -2.89 -0.98 -8.62
C TYR A 25 -2.87 -1.31 -10.10
N ALA A 26 -4.04 -1.36 -10.76
CA ALA A 26 -4.12 -1.61 -12.20
C ALA A 26 -3.36 -0.55 -13.01
N ARG A 27 -3.44 0.72 -12.62
CA ARG A 27 -2.68 1.79 -13.30
C ARG A 27 -1.17 1.58 -13.14
N SER A 28 -0.72 1.13 -11.99
CA SER A 28 0.70 0.84 -11.76
C SER A 28 1.18 -0.35 -12.60
N VAL A 29 0.36 -1.39 -12.72
CA VAL A 29 0.67 -2.55 -13.57
C VAL A 29 0.73 -2.12 -15.05
N ALA A 30 -0.21 -1.30 -15.51
CA ALA A 30 -0.20 -0.77 -16.87
C ALA A 30 1.05 0.06 -17.14
N ALA A 31 1.46 0.90 -16.18
CA ALA A 31 2.68 1.71 -16.30
C ALA A 31 3.95 0.87 -16.37
N SER A 32 3.90 -0.39 -15.94
CA SER A 32 5.04 -1.31 -16.05
C SER A 32 5.10 -2.03 -17.41
N GLY A 33 4.22 -1.71 -18.37
CA GLY A 33 4.29 -2.17 -19.75
C GLY A 33 3.12 -3.03 -20.22
N ARG A 34 2.09 -3.22 -19.41
CA ARG A 34 0.90 -3.98 -19.83
C ARG A 34 -0.18 -3.08 -20.40
N SER A 35 -1.05 -3.66 -21.25
CA SER A 35 -2.25 -2.95 -21.70
C SER A 35 -3.18 -2.66 -20.52
N ALA A 36 -4.02 -1.63 -20.66
CA ALA A 36 -5.00 -1.30 -19.61
C ALA A 36 -5.92 -2.47 -19.32
N ARG A 37 -6.32 -3.22 -20.34
CA ARG A 37 -7.19 -4.41 -20.18
C ARG A 37 -6.51 -5.52 -19.38
N ASP A 38 -5.27 -5.84 -19.75
CA ASP A 38 -4.51 -6.91 -19.06
C ASP A 38 -4.16 -6.49 -17.65
N ALA A 39 -3.84 -5.21 -17.43
CA ALA A 39 -3.57 -4.66 -16.11
C ALA A 39 -4.80 -4.74 -15.20
N ALA A 40 -5.99 -4.41 -15.73
CA ALA A 40 -7.24 -4.53 -14.97
C ALA A 40 -7.53 -5.97 -14.57
N ARG A 41 -7.31 -6.93 -15.48
CA ARG A 41 -7.47 -8.36 -15.19
C ARG A 41 -6.49 -8.83 -14.13
N ALA A 42 -5.24 -8.43 -14.24
CA ALA A 42 -4.21 -8.80 -13.28
C ALA A 42 -4.53 -8.25 -11.89
N ALA A 43 -4.99 -6.99 -11.81
CA ALA A 43 -5.39 -6.38 -10.55
C ALA A 43 -6.59 -7.10 -9.92
N ALA A 44 -7.61 -7.41 -10.70
CA ALA A 44 -8.80 -8.12 -10.22
C ALA A 44 -8.42 -9.51 -9.68
N ALA A 45 -7.58 -10.25 -10.40
CA ALA A 45 -7.13 -11.57 -9.99
C ALA A 45 -6.30 -11.50 -8.70
N LYS A 46 -5.40 -10.51 -8.61
CA LYS A 46 -4.54 -10.32 -7.45
C LYS A 46 -5.35 -10.01 -6.20
N TYR A 47 -6.31 -9.09 -6.31
CA TYR A 47 -7.15 -8.71 -5.16
C TYR A 47 -8.07 -9.85 -4.73
N ALA A 48 -8.61 -10.61 -5.67
CA ALA A 48 -9.43 -11.79 -5.35
C ALA A 48 -8.60 -12.86 -4.62
N GLU A 49 -7.36 -13.06 -5.04
CA GLU A 49 -6.43 -14.01 -4.39
C GLU A 49 -6.06 -13.56 -2.98
N LEU A 50 -5.76 -12.28 -2.80
CA LEU A 50 -5.31 -11.75 -1.51
C LEU A 50 -6.45 -11.61 -0.50
N LEU A 51 -7.65 -11.32 -0.96
CA LEU A 51 -8.81 -10.98 -0.11
C LEU A 51 -10.00 -11.92 -0.38
N PRO A 52 -9.83 -13.25 -0.17
CA PRO A 52 -10.91 -14.20 -0.44
C PRO A 52 -12.14 -13.98 0.44
N ASP A 53 -11.96 -13.42 1.64
CA ASP A 53 -13.05 -13.12 2.58
C ASP A 53 -13.27 -11.62 2.70
N GLU A 54 -12.85 -10.84 1.71
CA GLU A 54 -13.02 -9.39 1.66
C GLU A 54 -12.50 -8.72 2.94
N PHE A 55 -13.30 -7.86 3.54
CA PHE A 55 -12.93 -7.14 4.77
C PHE A 55 -12.57 -8.07 5.93
N ALA A 56 -13.14 -9.25 5.96
CA ALA A 56 -12.93 -10.24 7.03
C ALA A 56 -11.74 -11.17 6.78
N THR A 57 -10.96 -10.97 5.71
CA THR A 57 -9.80 -11.82 5.43
C THR A 57 -8.80 -11.74 6.58
N PRO A 58 -8.45 -12.88 7.20
CA PRO A 58 -7.57 -12.89 8.38
C PRO A 58 -6.20 -12.27 8.10
N GLY A 59 -5.68 -11.55 9.08
CA GLY A 59 -4.33 -10.98 9.02
C GLY A 59 -4.22 -9.68 8.25
N HIS A 60 -5.26 -9.25 7.58
CA HIS A 60 -5.25 -8.00 6.81
C HIS A 60 -5.76 -6.83 7.64
N HIS A 61 -5.10 -5.69 7.49
CA HIS A 61 -5.42 -4.46 8.20
C HIS A 61 -5.54 -3.33 7.19
N PHE A 62 -6.62 -2.57 7.29
CA PHE A 62 -6.93 -1.48 6.37
C PHE A 62 -7.13 -0.21 7.18
N TRP A 63 -6.39 0.85 6.86
CA TRP A 63 -6.50 2.15 7.52
C TRP A 63 -6.66 3.27 6.52
N TYR A 64 -7.44 4.27 6.91
CA TYR A 64 -7.28 5.60 6.35
C TYR A 64 -6.32 6.41 7.23
N ALA A 65 -5.53 7.25 6.59
CA ALA A 65 -4.61 8.15 7.29
C ALA A 65 -5.21 9.56 7.30
N TYR A 66 -5.12 10.20 8.44
CA TYR A 66 -5.67 11.54 8.67
C TYR A 66 -4.62 12.48 9.20
N ASP A 67 -4.62 13.72 8.68
CA ASP A 67 -3.97 14.87 9.29
C ASP A 67 -5.08 15.71 9.89
N ARG A 68 -5.21 15.67 11.22
CA ARG A 68 -6.34 16.25 11.96
C ARG A 68 -7.65 15.63 11.46
N ALA A 69 -8.54 16.43 10.89
CA ALA A 69 -9.83 15.95 10.37
C ALA A 69 -9.79 15.58 8.89
N ARG A 70 -8.68 15.84 8.20
CA ARG A 70 -8.56 15.60 6.76
C ARG A 70 -7.97 14.24 6.46
N ARG A 71 -8.69 13.46 5.65
CA ARG A 71 -8.15 12.20 5.12
C ARG A 71 -7.10 12.50 4.06
N VAL A 72 -5.89 11.95 4.25
CA VAL A 72 -4.75 12.24 3.37
C VAL A 72 -4.28 11.03 2.57
N GLY A 73 -4.71 9.84 2.94
CA GLY A 73 -4.29 8.63 2.24
C GLY A 73 -4.81 7.36 2.89
N PHE A 74 -4.26 6.24 2.47
CA PHE A 74 -4.62 4.94 3.04
C PHE A 74 -3.40 4.02 3.15
N LEU A 75 -3.57 2.96 3.93
CA LEU A 75 -2.56 1.92 4.12
C LEU A 75 -3.25 0.57 4.24
N TRP A 76 -2.74 -0.43 3.53
CA TRP A 76 -3.20 -1.81 3.62
C TRP A 76 -2.00 -2.72 3.89
N VAL A 77 -2.07 -3.47 4.98
CA VAL A 77 -0.99 -4.32 5.47
C VAL A 77 -1.54 -5.71 5.75
N LYS A 78 -0.75 -6.74 5.45
CA LYS A 78 -1.00 -8.09 5.92
C LYS A 78 0.06 -8.47 6.93
N VAL A 79 -0.37 -9.04 8.07
CA VAL A 79 0.53 -9.59 9.06
C VAL A 79 0.60 -11.11 8.92
N THR A 80 1.81 -11.64 8.84
CA THR A 80 2.08 -13.07 8.84
C THR A 80 3.21 -13.31 9.85
N ASP A 81 2.92 -14.08 10.90
CA ASP A 81 3.85 -14.29 12.01
C ASP A 81 4.30 -12.96 12.61
N ASP A 82 5.58 -12.63 12.53
CA ASP A 82 6.15 -11.39 13.07
C ASP A 82 6.45 -10.35 11.99
N THR A 83 5.91 -10.53 10.79
CA THR A 83 6.20 -9.69 9.63
C THR A 83 4.93 -8.99 9.14
N ALA A 84 5.03 -7.70 8.86
CA ALA A 84 4.02 -6.93 8.16
C ALA A 84 4.43 -6.76 6.70
N PHE A 85 3.50 -6.95 5.78
CA PHE A 85 3.72 -6.66 4.37
C PHE A 85 2.73 -5.59 3.91
N VAL A 86 3.26 -4.49 3.37
CA VAL A 86 2.45 -3.38 2.84
C VAL A 86 2.02 -3.73 1.42
N TYR A 87 0.74 -4.00 1.24
CA TYR A 87 0.20 -4.30 -0.09
C TYR A 87 -0.16 -3.06 -0.88
N ASN A 88 -0.58 -2.01 -0.20
CA ASN A 88 -0.87 -0.75 -0.87
C ASN A 88 -0.78 0.42 0.11
N VAL A 89 -0.22 1.51 -0.36
CA VAL A 89 -0.15 2.77 0.36
C VAL A 89 -0.27 3.89 -0.68
N ALA A 90 -1.12 4.85 -0.42
CA ALA A 90 -1.30 5.97 -1.34
C ALA A 90 -1.65 7.24 -0.59
N VAL A 91 -1.25 8.37 -1.17
CA VAL A 91 -1.58 9.70 -0.71
C VAL A 91 -2.57 10.30 -1.71
N GLU A 92 -3.58 11.03 -1.21
CA GLU A 92 -4.53 11.73 -2.06
C GLU A 92 -3.78 12.57 -3.11
N PRO A 93 -4.22 12.54 -4.39
CA PRO A 93 -3.45 13.19 -5.46
C PRO A 93 -3.13 14.66 -5.23
N ASP A 94 -4.05 15.42 -4.65
CA ASP A 94 -3.87 16.85 -4.38
C ASP A 94 -2.99 17.14 -3.16
N LEU A 95 -2.59 16.12 -2.43
CA LEU A 95 -1.78 16.24 -1.22
C LEU A 95 -0.37 15.66 -1.36
N ARG A 96 0.00 15.26 -2.56
CA ARG A 96 1.33 14.68 -2.81
C ARG A 96 2.43 15.72 -2.64
N ARG A 97 3.66 15.22 -2.39
CA ARG A 97 4.87 16.00 -2.20
C ARG A 97 4.82 16.95 -1.00
N ARG A 98 4.07 16.57 0.02
CA ARG A 98 3.94 17.29 1.29
C ARG A 98 4.42 16.49 2.49
N GLY A 99 5.04 15.31 2.25
CA GLY A 99 5.57 14.46 3.31
C GLY A 99 4.56 13.47 3.90
N TYR A 100 3.36 13.35 3.34
CA TYR A 100 2.35 12.43 3.87
C TYR A 100 2.70 10.96 3.65
N GLY A 101 3.30 10.61 2.52
CA GLY A 101 3.76 9.24 2.30
C GLY A 101 4.75 8.78 3.35
N ARG A 102 5.71 9.64 3.66
CA ARG A 102 6.69 9.39 4.73
C ARG A 102 5.99 9.25 6.08
N ALA A 103 5.07 10.15 6.39
CA ALA A 103 4.34 10.13 7.66
C ALA A 103 3.51 8.86 7.82
N ILE A 104 2.85 8.40 6.76
CA ILE A 104 2.08 7.14 6.77
C ILE A 104 3.01 5.95 7.05
N MET A 105 4.15 5.89 6.37
CA MET A 105 5.09 4.78 6.57
C MET A 105 5.71 4.78 7.95
N LEU A 106 6.01 5.95 8.52
CA LEU A 106 6.49 6.05 9.90
C LEU A 106 5.42 5.61 10.89
N ALA A 107 4.16 5.97 10.64
CA ALA A 107 3.05 5.49 11.46
C ALA A 107 2.89 3.97 11.37
N ALA A 108 3.08 3.40 10.18
CA ALA A 108 3.07 1.95 9.98
C ALA A 108 4.16 1.26 10.78
N GLU A 109 5.37 1.82 10.77
CA GLU A 109 6.48 1.27 11.55
C GLU A 109 6.19 1.30 13.06
N ARG A 110 5.65 2.40 13.56
CA ARG A 110 5.26 2.51 14.98
C ARG A 110 4.19 1.47 15.33
N TRP A 111 3.20 1.30 14.46
CA TRP A 111 2.17 0.28 14.67
C TRP A 111 2.78 -1.13 14.73
N CYS A 112 3.72 -1.43 13.84
CA CYS A 112 4.42 -2.72 13.84
C CYS A 112 5.17 -2.93 15.15
N GLN A 113 5.90 -1.92 15.60
CA GLN A 113 6.65 -1.99 16.87
C GLN A 113 5.71 -2.20 18.06
N ASP A 114 4.59 -1.49 18.08
CA ASP A 114 3.59 -1.61 19.15
C ASP A 114 2.93 -2.99 19.18
N ASN A 115 2.94 -3.70 18.05
CA ASN A 115 2.36 -5.04 17.94
C ASN A 115 3.43 -6.15 17.91
N ALA A 116 4.64 -5.84 18.35
CA ALA A 116 5.75 -6.79 18.44
C ALA A 116 6.14 -7.44 17.11
N LEU A 117 5.92 -6.75 16.01
CA LEU A 117 6.37 -7.18 14.69
C LEU A 117 7.82 -6.75 14.48
N THR A 118 8.61 -7.61 13.87
CA THR A 118 10.07 -7.41 13.76
C THR A 118 10.52 -7.04 12.36
N ARG A 119 9.60 -7.11 11.37
CA ARG A 119 9.94 -6.85 9.98
C ARG A 119 8.75 -6.22 9.26
N ILE A 120 9.05 -5.25 8.40
CA ILE A 120 8.06 -4.66 7.48
C ILE A 120 8.63 -4.75 6.07
N GLY A 121 7.85 -5.29 5.15
CA GLY A 121 8.23 -5.42 3.75
C GLY A 121 7.21 -4.77 2.83
N LEU A 122 7.61 -4.53 1.59
CA LEU A 122 6.72 -4.00 0.57
C LEU A 122 7.27 -4.34 -0.81
N HIS A 123 6.40 -4.21 -1.81
CA HIS A 123 6.80 -4.23 -3.21
C HIS A 123 6.68 -2.81 -3.77
N VAL A 124 7.65 -2.41 -4.58
CA VAL A 124 7.59 -1.13 -5.29
C VAL A 124 7.93 -1.36 -6.76
N PHE A 125 7.10 -0.80 -7.65
CA PHE A 125 7.38 -0.90 -9.09
C PHE A 125 8.63 -0.10 -9.46
N ALA A 126 9.42 -0.64 -10.39
CA ALA A 126 10.68 -0.04 -10.82
C ALA A 126 10.49 1.39 -11.36
N HIS A 127 9.36 1.68 -12.01
CA HIS A 127 9.06 2.99 -12.57
C HIS A 127 8.70 4.04 -11.51
N ASN A 128 8.37 3.61 -10.29
CA ASN A 128 7.98 4.54 -9.22
C ASN A 128 9.20 5.04 -8.48
N THR A 129 9.95 5.94 -9.12
CA THR A 129 11.23 6.44 -8.61
C THR A 129 11.08 7.27 -7.33
N GLY A 130 9.98 8.00 -7.20
CA GLY A 130 9.70 8.79 -6.00
C GLY A 130 9.50 7.91 -4.77
N ALA A 131 8.70 6.86 -4.91
CA ALA A 131 8.46 5.91 -3.81
C ALA A 131 9.75 5.15 -3.45
N ARG A 132 10.52 4.74 -4.46
CA ARG A 132 11.81 4.06 -4.23
C ARG A 132 12.76 4.92 -3.41
N ALA A 133 12.88 6.19 -3.77
CA ALA A 133 13.72 7.13 -3.02
C ALA A 133 13.25 7.30 -1.58
N LEU A 134 11.94 7.40 -1.37
CA LEU A 134 11.37 7.49 -0.03
C LEU A 134 11.69 6.27 0.82
N TYR A 135 11.47 5.08 0.27
CA TYR A 135 11.71 3.84 1.02
C TYR A 135 13.20 3.65 1.34
N GLU A 136 14.08 4.02 0.42
CA GLU A 136 15.52 4.01 0.68
C GLU A 136 15.88 4.94 1.83
N GLN A 137 15.33 6.16 1.86
CA GLN A 137 15.54 7.11 2.95
C GLN A 137 15.03 6.59 4.29
N LEU A 138 13.99 5.76 4.28
CA LEU A 138 13.42 5.15 5.48
C LEU A 138 14.17 3.89 5.93
N GLY A 139 15.19 3.48 5.20
CA GLY A 139 16.01 2.33 5.57
C GLY A 139 15.58 1.00 4.96
N PHE A 140 14.64 1.01 4.01
CA PHE A 140 14.29 -0.21 3.28
C PHE A 140 15.42 -0.59 2.34
N ILE A 141 15.72 -1.89 2.30
CA ILE A 141 16.74 -2.45 1.40
C ILE A 141 16.07 -3.36 0.39
N GLU A 142 16.62 -3.39 -0.81
CA GLU A 142 16.12 -4.27 -1.86
C GLU A 142 16.48 -5.72 -1.54
N THR A 143 15.48 -6.61 -1.55
CA THR A 143 15.67 -8.03 -1.22
C THR A 143 15.60 -8.94 -2.44
N GLY A 144 15.21 -8.41 -3.61
CA GLY A 144 15.13 -9.17 -4.85
C GLY A 144 14.61 -8.32 -5.99
N ARG A 145 14.67 -8.83 -7.21
CA ARG A 145 14.16 -8.16 -8.41
C ARG A 145 13.42 -9.14 -9.29
N ASN A 146 12.30 -8.71 -9.84
CA ASN A 146 11.59 -9.45 -10.87
C ASN A 146 12.01 -8.90 -12.23
N LEU A 147 12.35 -9.79 -13.15
CA LEU A 147 12.72 -9.46 -14.51
C LEU A 147 11.75 -10.13 -15.46
N ALA A 148 11.34 -9.44 -16.51
CA ALA A 148 10.44 -9.96 -17.51
C ALA A 148 10.89 -9.53 -18.90
N LYS A 149 10.60 -10.36 -19.89
CA LYS A 149 10.90 -10.08 -21.29
C LYS A 149 9.73 -10.56 -22.14
N ASP A 150 9.20 -9.71 -22.98
CA ASP A 150 8.20 -10.10 -23.97
C ASP A 150 8.90 -10.82 -25.13
N LEU A 151 8.27 -11.89 -25.63
CA LEU A 151 8.83 -12.73 -26.68
C LEU A 151 8.11 -12.56 -28.01
#